data_e1669a74606ef9bed29afcf201851051
#
_entry.id   e1669a74606ef9bed29afcf201851051
#
_cell.length_a   1.000
_cell.length_b   1.000
_cell.length_c   1.000
_cell.angle_alpha   90.00
_cell.angle_beta   90.00
_cell.angle_gamma   90.00
#
_symmetry.space_group_name_H-M   'P 1'
#
loop_
_entity.id
_entity.type
_entity.pdbx_description
1 polymer ?
#
loop_
_entity_poly.entity_id
_entity_poly.type
_entity_poly.pdbx_seq_one_letter_code
_entity_poly.pdbx_strand_id
1 'polypeptide(L)'
;NPSFMLTLDGKPQEETGHVFGASLAWSGNYTLKLDVDNNRIIKIYAGINEDASYYTLDPKKTFVTPEFAMTYSTTGKGGVSRNFHRWARMYKLSHADSDRDILLNSWEGVYFKVDQEVMAQMMKDMSQLGGELFVMDDGWFGDKYPRDGGSTSLGDWVVCKKKLPQGIEGLIASAKKCGIKFGLWIEPEMVNSKSELYEKHPDWIICQDNRTPTTGRGGTQMILDLSNPKVQDFVFGVVDNLMTNYPEIAYI
;
A
#
# COMPACT_ATOMS: atom_id res chain seq x y z
N ASN A 1 -5.24 -11.61 3.65
CA ASN A 1 -5.37 -11.80 2.21
C ASN A 1 -6.79 -12.30 1.89
N PRO A 2 -7.60 -11.55 1.16
CA PRO A 2 -8.99 -11.90 0.83
C PRO A 2 -9.10 -12.98 -0.25
N SER A 3 -8.22 -13.99 -0.21
CA SER A 3 -8.15 -15.06 -1.20
C SER A 3 -8.13 -16.43 -0.52
N PHE A 4 -8.63 -17.43 -1.23
CA PHE A 4 -8.54 -18.82 -0.80
C PHE A 4 -8.36 -19.77 -2.00
N MET A 5 -7.93 -20.99 -1.69
CA MET A 5 -7.97 -22.14 -2.59
C MET A 5 -8.69 -23.28 -1.89
N LEU A 6 -9.62 -23.94 -2.61
CA LEU A 6 -10.37 -25.09 -2.16
C LEU A 6 -10.05 -26.29 -3.04
N THR A 7 -9.52 -27.37 -2.46
CA THR A 7 -9.24 -28.62 -3.17
C THR A 7 -10.39 -29.61 -2.96
N LEU A 8 -10.76 -30.35 -4.00
CA LEU A 8 -11.80 -31.38 -3.92
C LEU A 8 -11.23 -32.79 -3.71
N ASP A 9 -9.95 -32.99 -3.98
CA ASP A 9 -9.30 -34.31 -4.05
C ASP A 9 -8.44 -34.60 -2.79
N GLY A 10 -8.78 -34.01 -1.65
CA GLY A 10 -8.03 -34.17 -0.41
C GLY A 10 -6.86 -33.21 -0.28
N LYS A 11 -5.60 -33.71 -0.09
CA LYS A 11 -4.44 -32.85 0.11
C LYS A 11 -4.12 -32.02 -1.14
N PRO A 12 -3.96 -30.68 -0.99
CA PRO A 12 -3.64 -29.82 -2.11
C PRO A 12 -2.26 -30.15 -2.71
N GLN A 13 -2.23 -30.37 -4.04
CA GLN A 13 -1.02 -30.62 -4.82
C GLN A 13 -0.67 -29.39 -5.66
N GLU A 14 0.60 -29.24 -6.00
CA GLU A 14 1.05 -28.09 -6.80
C GLU A 14 0.61 -28.21 -8.27
N GLU A 15 0.83 -29.38 -8.88
CA GLU A 15 0.68 -29.60 -10.33
C GLU A 15 -0.49 -30.55 -10.68
N THR A 16 -1.20 -31.09 -9.72
CA THR A 16 -2.30 -32.07 -9.96
C THR A 16 -3.50 -31.82 -9.05
N GLY A 17 -4.66 -32.34 -9.47
CA GLY A 17 -5.91 -32.27 -8.71
C GLY A 17 -6.79 -31.09 -9.06
N HIS A 18 -8.02 -31.16 -8.59
CA HIS A 18 -9.09 -30.20 -8.84
C HIS A 18 -9.06 -29.11 -7.77
N VAL A 19 -8.85 -27.86 -8.17
CA VAL A 19 -8.74 -26.73 -7.26
C VAL A 19 -9.59 -25.55 -7.74
N PHE A 20 -10.45 -25.04 -6.86
CA PHE A 20 -11.08 -23.75 -7.00
C PHE A 20 -10.25 -22.69 -6.31
N GLY A 21 -10.06 -21.54 -6.94
CA GLY A 21 -9.45 -20.37 -6.34
C GLY A 21 -10.37 -19.17 -6.43
N ALA A 22 -10.34 -18.31 -5.41
CA ALA A 22 -11.09 -17.06 -5.45
C ALA A 22 -10.37 -15.95 -4.70
N SER A 23 -10.65 -14.72 -5.10
CA SER A 23 -10.11 -13.50 -4.48
C SER A 23 -11.14 -12.39 -4.52
N LEU A 24 -11.35 -11.73 -3.37
CA LEU A 24 -12.15 -10.52 -3.28
C LEU A 24 -11.25 -9.31 -3.60
N ALA A 25 -11.62 -8.54 -4.62
CA ALA A 25 -10.90 -7.32 -5.02
C ALA A 25 -11.29 -6.14 -4.12
N TRP A 26 -10.84 -6.19 -2.87
CA TRP A 26 -11.10 -5.18 -1.85
C TRP A 26 -9.87 -4.98 -0.97
N SER A 27 -9.45 -3.73 -0.80
CA SER A 27 -8.26 -3.37 -0.01
C SER A 27 -8.57 -3.02 1.44
N GLY A 28 -9.83 -2.77 1.78
CA GLY A 28 -10.27 -2.47 3.14
C GLY A 28 -10.55 -3.73 3.97
N ASN A 29 -11.20 -3.56 5.11
CA ASN A 29 -11.63 -4.66 5.96
C ASN A 29 -12.62 -5.56 5.22
N TYR A 30 -12.41 -6.86 5.24
CA TYR A 30 -13.21 -7.85 4.52
C TYR A 30 -13.65 -8.98 5.44
N THR A 31 -14.71 -9.66 5.02
CA THR A 31 -15.13 -10.95 5.57
C THR A 31 -15.02 -12.02 4.49
N LEU A 32 -14.38 -13.14 4.82
CA LEU A 32 -14.35 -14.34 4.02
C LEU A 32 -14.73 -15.51 4.93
N LYS A 33 -15.94 -16.06 4.73
CA LYS A 33 -16.50 -17.12 5.55
C LYS A 33 -16.83 -18.32 4.69
N LEU A 34 -16.39 -19.50 5.12
CA LEU A 34 -16.80 -20.79 4.57
C LEU A 34 -17.69 -21.47 5.60
N ASP A 35 -18.87 -21.88 5.20
CA ASP A 35 -19.85 -22.53 6.03
C ASP A 35 -20.31 -23.83 5.37
N VAL A 36 -20.62 -24.86 6.18
CA VAL A 36 -21.14 -26.13 5.67
C VAL A 36 -22.52 -26.34 6.28
N ASP A 37 -23.53 -26.39 5.41
CA ASP A 37 -24.90 -26.60 5.88
C ASP A 37 -25.21 -28.06 6.21
N ASN A 38 -26.42 -28.33 6.74
CA ASN A 38 -26.86 -29.66 7.11
C ASN A 38 -26.92 -30.66 5.92
N ASN A 39 -26.94 -30.17 4.70
CA ASN A 39 -26.91 -30.97 3.48
C ASN A 39 -25.48 -31.18 2.96
N ARG A 40 -24.45 -30.76 3.75
CA ARG A 40 -23.02 -30.81 3.37
C ARG A 40 -22.66 -29.94 2.16
N ILE A 41 -23.44 -28.90 1.91
CA ILE A 41 -23.14 -27.92 0.88
C ILE A 41 -22.23 -26.85 1.47
N ILE A 42 -21.10 -26.61 0.82
CA ILE A 42 -20.18 -25.52 1.18
C ILE A 42 -20.74 -24.20 0.65
N LYS A 43 -20.94 -23.25 1.54
CA LYS A 43 -21.33 -21.87 1.21
C LYS A 43 -20.17 -20.96 1.48
N ILE A 44 -19.89 -20.08 0.52
CA ILE A 44 -18.80 -19.12 0.61
C ILE A 44 -19.39 -17.73 0.58
N TYR A 45 -19.08 -16.95 1.62
CA TYR A 45 -19.47 -15.56 1.76
C TYR A 45 -18.21 -14.71 1.68
N ALA A 46 -18.18 -13.75 0.77
CA ALA A 46 -17.09 -12.82 0.62
C ALA A 46 -17.65 -11.39 0.45
N GLY A 47 -17.12 -10.43 1.18
CA GLY A 47 -17.60 -9.07 1.11
C GLY A 47 -16.86 -8.11 2.02
N ILE A 48 -17.31 -6.88 2.06
CA ILE A 48 -16.86 -5.87 3.01
C ILE A 48 -17.21 -6.35 4.43
N ASN A 49 -16.27 -6.17 5.36
CA ASN A 49 -16.50 -6.53 6.75
C ASN A 49 -17.58 -5.63 7.36
N GLU A 50 -18.53 -6.25 8.09
CA GLU A 50 -19.65 -5.56 8.72
C GLU A 50 -19.35 -5.09 10.15
N ASP A 51 -18.23 -5.54 10.75
CA ASP A 51 -17.89 -5.19 12.11
C ASP A 51 -17.58 -3.69 12.23
N ALA A 52 -18.29 -3.01 13.13
CA ALA A 52 -18.18 -1.58 13.38
C ALA A 52 -18.41 -0.68 12.14
N SER A 53 -19.10 -1.19 11.13
CA SER A 53 -19.45 -0.44 9.92
C SER A 53 -20.87 -0.74 9.46
N TYR A 54 -21.51 0.25 8.84
CA TYR A 54 -22.80 0.07 8.19
C TYR A 54 -22.87 0.95 6.95
N TYR A 55 -23.71 0.56 6.01
CA TYR A 55 -23.99 1.34 4.81
C TYR A 55 -25.48 1.52 4.66
N THR A 56 -25.93 2.76 4.54
CA THR A 56 -27.33 3.10 4.26
C THR A 56 -27.52 3.27 2.76
N LEU A 57 -28.29 2.40 2.15
CA LEU A 57 -28.67 2.51 0.75
C LEU A 57 -29.97 3.29 0.60
N ASP A 58 -29.87 4.54 0.15
CA ASP A 58 -31.02 5.40 -0.09
C ASP A 58 -31.90 4.86 -1.22
N PRO A 59 -33.21 5.17 -1.22
CA PRO A 59 -34.12 4.80 -2.29
C PRO A 59 -33.61 5.26 -3.65
N LYS A 60 -33.68 4.35 -4.64
CA LYS A 60 -33.22 4.57 -6.04
C LYS A 60 -31.69 4.75 -6.20
N LYS A 61 -30.91 4.53 -5.17
CA LYS A 61 -29.45 4.45 -5.28
C LYS A 61 -28.98 3.02 -5.54
N THR A 62 -27.79 2.88 -6.12
CA THR A 62 -27.16 1.59 -6.38
C THR A 62 -25.91 1.47 -5.53
N PHE A 63 -25.75 0.33 -4.86
CA PHE A 63 -24.50 -0.06 -4.22
C PHE A 63 -23.80 -1.07 -5.12
N VAL A 64 -22.55 -0.80 -5.48
CA VAL A 64 -21.72 -1.70 -6.25
C VAL A 64 -20.82 -2.47 -5.28
N THR A 65 -20.97 -3.79 -5.23
CA THR A 65 -20.13 -4.65 -4.39
C THR A 65 -18.71 -4.73 -4.95
N PRO A 66 -17.71 -5.03 -4.10
CA PRO A 66 -16.40 -5.41 -4.61
C PRO A 66 -16.49 -6.58 -5.60
N GLU A 67 -15.60 -6.59 -6.59
CA GLU A 67 -15.45 -7.68 -7.53
C GLU A 67 -14.95 -8.93 -6.81
N PHE A 68 -15.58 -10.09 -7.09
CA PHE A 68 -15.14 -11.38 -6.58
C PHE A 68 -14.71 -12.26 -7.75
N ALA A 69 -13.39 -12.37 -7.94
CA ALA A 69 -12.80 -13.14 -9.03
C ALA A 69 -12.68 -14.62 -8.63
N MET A 70 -13.13 -15.51 -9.49
CA MET A 70 -13.05 -16.96 -9.28
C MET A 70 -12.37 -17.65 -10.45
N THR A 71 -11.69 -18.75 -10.15
CA THR A 71 -11.04 -19.61 -11.14
C THR A 71 -11.10 -21.07 -10.73
N TYR A 72 -10.95 -21.96 -11.69
CA TYR A 72 -10.86 -23.40 -11.49
C TYR A 72 -9.68 -23.96 -12.29
N SER A 73 -9.04 -24.99 -11.73
CA SER A 73 -7.93 -25.70 -12.38
C SER A 73 -8.00 -27.20 -12.09
N THR A 74 -7.63 -28.00 -13.08
CA THR A 74 -7.39 -29.44 -12.95
C THR A 74 -5.91 -29.77 -12.77
N THR A 75 -5.04 -28.76 -12.82
CA THR A 75 -3.59 -28.87 -12.71
C THR A 75 -3.08 -28.25 -11.41
N GLY A 76 -3.78 -28.52 -10.32
CA GLY A 76 -3.38 -28.17 -8.97
C GLY A 76 -3.42 -26.68 -8.64
N LYS A 77 -2.79 -26.32 -7.53
CA LYS A 77 -2.69 -24.94 -7.04
C LYS A 77 -1.91 -24.04 -7.99
N GLY A 78 -0.86 -24.57 -8.61
CA GLY A 78 -0.07 -23.83 -9.60
C GLY A 78 -0.91 -23.40 -10.79
N GLY A 79 -1.85 -24.23 -11.22
CA GLY A 79 -2.82 -23.87 -12.26
C GLY A 79 -3.70 -22.68 -11.87
N VAL A 80 -4.23 -22.67 -10.63
CA VAL A 80 -4.99 -21.53 -10.08
C VAL A 80 -4.13 -20.28 -10.03
N SER A 81 -2.90 -20.36 -9.51
CA SER A 81 -1.98 -19.22 -9.46
C SER A 81 -1.72 -18.64 -10.85
N ARG A 82 -1.40 -19.49 -11.82
CA ARG A 82 -1.17 -19.07 -13.21
C ARG A 82 -2.41 -18.42 -13.84
N ASN A 83 -3.61 -18.87 -13.51
CA ASN A 83 -4.85 -18.25 -13.96
C ASN A 83 -4.98 -16.82 -13.42
N PHE A 84 -4.78 -16.61 -12.12
CA PHE A 84 -4.79 -15.27 -11.50
C PHE A 84 -3.68 -14.37 -12.02
N HIS A 85 -2.46 -14.90 -12.26
CA HIS A 85 -1.37 -14.13 -12.85
C HIS A 85 -1.73 -13.62 -14.25
N ARG A 86 -2.29 -14.49 -15.12
CA ARG A 86 -2.75 -14.08 -16.45
C ARG A 86 -3.87 -13.05 -16.38
N TRP A 87 -4.86 -13.28 -15.52
CA TRP A 87 -5.95 -12.33 -15.31
C TRP A 87 -5.43 -10.96 -14.82
N ALA A 88 -4.52 -10.94 -13.85
CA ALA A 88 -3.94 -9.70 -13.35
C ALA A 88 -3.17 -8.95 -14.46
N ARG A 89 -2.36 -9.65 -15.24
CA ARG A 89 -1.65 -9.07 -16.38
C ARG A 89 -2.59 -8.48 -17.42
N MET A 90 -3.66 -9.19 -17.77
CA MET A 90 -4.57 -8.76 -18.82
C MET A 90 -5.51 -7.60 -18.42
N TYR A 91 -5.85 -7.48 -17.11
CA TYR A 91 -6.97 -6.62 -16.70
C TYR A 91 -6.67 -5.69 -15.51
N LYS A 92 -5.58 -5.87 -14.78
CA LYS A 92 -5.34 -5.14 -13.52
C LYS A 92 -4.01 -4.39 -13.48
N LEU A 93 -2.98 -4.86 -14.17
CA LEU A 93 -1.65 -4.27 -14.12
C LEU A 93 -1.42 -3.36 -15.32
N SER A 94 -1.00 -2.14 -15.07
CA SER A 94 -0.38 -1.30 -16.09
C SER A 94 1.02 -1.83 -16.43
N HIS A 95 1.43 -1.68 -17.69
CA HIS A 95 2.74 -2.15 -18.17
C HIS A 95 3.03 -3.63 -17.88
N ALA A 96 2.01 -4.49 -18.00
CA ALA A 96 2.09 -5.90 -17.63
C ALA A 96 3.05 -6.74 -18.47
N ASP A 97 3.36 -6.27 -19.68
CA ASP A 97 4.30 -6.92 -20.62
C ASP A 97 5.77 -6.49 -20.40
N SER A 98 6.02 -5.55 -19.50
CA SER A 98 7.37 -5.11 -19.16
C SER A 98 7.93 -5.92 -18.00
N ASP A 99 9.23 -6.19 -18.05
CA ASP A 99 9.97 -6.73 -16.90
C ASP A 99 9.93 -5.73 -15.74
N ARG A 100 10.01 -6.23 -14.53
CA ARG A 100 10.10 -5.39 -13.32
C ARG A 100 11.55 -5.01 -13.10
N ASP A 101 11.74 -3.72 -12.75
CA ASP A 101 13.07 -3.20 -12.43
C ASP A 101 13.69 -3.93 -11.22
N ILE A 102 15.00 -4.14 -11.25
CA ILE A 102 15.76 -4.59 -10.08
C ILE A 102 15.81 -3.44 -9.08
N LEU A 103 15.02 -3.58 -8.01
CA LEU A 103 14.76 -2.53 -7.03
C LEU A 103 15.60 -2.70 -5.78
N LEU A 104 16.19 -1.60 -5.31
CA LEU A 104 16.75 -1.46 -3.95
C LEU A 104 15.92 -0.43 -3.18
N ASN A 105 15.39 -0.84 -2.03
CA ASN A 105 14.77 0.04 -1.05
C ASN A 105 15.78 0.41 0.05
N SER A 106 15.79 1.65 0.49
CA SER A 106 16.78 2.14 1.48
C SER A 106 16.50 1.68 2.92
N TRP A 107 15.31 1.16 3.23
CA TRP A 107 14.86 0.94 4.61
C TRP A 107 15.83 0.08 5.44
N GLU A 108 16.12 -1.13 4.99
CA GLU A 108 16.99 -2.04 5.73
C GLU A 108 18.46 -1.57 5.81
N GLY A 109 18.85 -0.65 4.95
CA GLY A 109 20.20 -0.07 4.96
C GLY A 109 20.38 1.04 5.97
N VAL A 110 19.37 1.92 6.15
CA VAL A 110 19.53 3.16 6.92
C VAL A 110 18.39 3.47 7.88
N TYR A 111 17.24 2.80 7.76
CA TYR A 111 16.02 3.13 8.49
C TYR A 111 15.68 4.63 8.36
N PHE A 112 15.41 5.32 9.45
CA PHE A 112 15.11 6.76 9.48
C PHE A 112 16.32 7.68 9.24
N LYS A 113 17.54 7.14 9.12
CA LYS A 113 18.77 7.91 8.94
C LYS A 113 18.98 8.30 7.48
N VAL A 114 17.93 8.82 6.87
CA VAL A 114 17.99 9.37 5.50
C VAL A 114 18.88 10.60 5.48
N ASP A 115 19.81 10.63 4.53
CA ASP A 115 20.75 11.72 4.28
C ASP A 115 21.05 11.82 2.79
N GLN A 116 21.23 13.05 2.28
CA GLN A 116 21.41 13.33 0.86
C GLN A 116 22.61 12.58 0.25
N GLU A 117 23.74 12.57 0.94
CA GLU A 117 24.99 11.97 0.44
C GLU A 117 24.93 10.45 0.54
N VAL A 118 24.36 9.93 1.63
CA VAL A 118 24.17 8.49 1.84
C VAL A 118 23.25 7.92 0.77
N MET A 119 22.12 8.57 0.49
CA MET A 119 21.21 8.13 -0.59
C MET A 119 21.89 8.14 -1.95
N ALA A 120 22.65 9.19 -2.27
CA ALA A 120 23.40 9.28 -3.53
C ALA A 120 24.46 8.16 -3.65
N GLN A 121 25.15 7.82 -2.54
CA GLN A 121 26.13 6.75 -2.53
C GLN A 121 25.47 5.38 -2.73
N MET A 122 24.34 5.10 -2.04
CA MET A 122 23.59 3.86 -2.22
C MET A 122 23.12 3.69 -3.68
N MET A 123 22.64 4.76 -4.32
CA MET A 123 22.27 4.74 -5.75
C MET A 123 23.45 4.37 -6.64
N LYS A 124 24.62 4.96 -6.38
CA LYS A 124 25.85 4.66 -7.13
C LYS A 124 26.26 3.21 -6.96
N ASP A 125 26.27 2.71 -5.74
CA ASP A 125 26.71 1.33 -5.46
C ASP A 125 25.75 0.32 -6.08
N MET A 126 24.43 0.50 -5.93
CA MET A 126 23.47 -0.41 -6.54
C MET A 126 23.53 -0.40 -8.07
N SER A 127 23.79 0.76 -8.70
CA SER A 127 23.89 0.85 -10.16
C SER A 127 25.07 0.02 -10.70
N GLN A 128 26.19 -0.01 -9.95
CA GLN A 128 27.35 -0.84 -10.31
C GLN A 128 27.07 -2.34 -10.18
N LEU A 129 26.09 -2.72 -9.35
CA LEU A 129 25.64 -4.10 -9.17
C LEU A 129 24.52 -4.51 -10.14
N GLY A 130 24.10 -3.60 -11.04
CA GLY A 130 23.04 -3.86 -12.01
C GLY A 130 21.63 -3.54 -11.51
N GLY A 131 21.50 -2.78 -10.42
CA GLY A 131 20.21 -2.27 -9.96
C GLY A 131 19.64 -1.19 -10.89
N GLU A 132 18.33 -1.08 -10.96
CA GLU A 132 17.62 -0.26 -11.97
C GLU A 132 16.70 0.80 -11.35
N LEU A 133 16.20 0.56 -10.13
CA LEU A 133 15.26 1.43 -9.41
C LEU A 133 15.65 1.55 -7.95
N PHE A 134 16.00 2.75 -7.50
CA PHE A 134 16.22 3.06 -6.09
C PHE A 134 14.97 3.66 -5.48
N VAL A 135 14.48 3.10 -4.37
CA VAL A 135 13.34 3.62 -3.62
C VAL A 135 13.82 4.16 -2.27
N MET A 136 13.69 5.48 -2.08
CA MET A 136 13.89 6.09 -0.77
C MET A 136 12.69 5.83 0.12
N ASP A 137 12.90 5.13 1.22
CA ASP A 137 11.87 4.76 2.19
C ASP A 137 11.62 5.84 3.24
N ASP A 138 10.99 5.50 4.37
CA ASP A 138 10.60 6.37 5.47
C ASP A 138 11.80 7.17 6.03
N GLY A 139 11.54 8.41 6.46
CA GLY A 139 12.56 9.24 7.08
C GLY A 139 12.93 10.54 6.35
N TRP A 140 12.39 10.80 5.15
CA TRP A 140 12.78 11.94 4.31
C TRP A 140 12.02 13.24 4.60
N PHE A 141 10.92 13.19 5.35
CA PHE A 141 9.94 14.27 5.49
C PHE A 141 9.89 14.86 6.91
N GLY A 142 9.11 15.92 7.06
CA GLY A 142 8.85 16.64 8.31
C GLY A 142 9.83 17.78 8.55
N ASP A 143 9.33 19.02 8.52
CA ASP A 143 10.14 20.21 8.75
C ASP A 143 10.16 20.59 10.25
N LYS A 144 9.00 20.84 10.84
CA LYS A 144 8.88 21.17 12.27
C LYS A 144 9.27 20.00 13.17
N TYR A 145 8.86 18.82 12.81
CA TYR A 145 9.12 17.57 13.49
C TYR A 145 9.83 16.60 12.54
N PRO A 146 11.17 16.61 12.43
CA PRO A 146 11.85 15.67 11.53
C PRO A 146 11.50 14.22 11.79
N ARG A 147 11.34 13.45 10.70
CA ARG A 147 11.06 12.02 10.75
C ARG A 147 12.31 11.22 11.13
N ASP A 148 12.72 11.29 12.41
CA ASP A 148 13.89 10.60 12.96
C ASP A 148 13.55 9.28 13.66
N GLY A 149 12.27 8.90 13.63
CA GLY A 149 11.73 7.69 14.25
C GLY A 149 10.24 7.57 14.02
N GLY A 150 9.64 6.45 14.46
CA GLY A 150 8.24 6.11 14.20
C GLY A 150 7.18 6.99 14.89
N SER A 151 7.58 7.94 15.74
CA SER A 151 6.66 8.71 16.60
C SER A 151 6.38 10.14 16.14
N THR A 152 6.97 10.58 15.03
CA THR A 152 6.84 11.96 14.53
C THR A 152 6.53 12.01 13.04
N SER A 153 5.92 13.10 12.61
CA SER A 153 5.80 13.59 11.22
C SER A 153 4.92 12.83 10.26
N LEU A 154 4.41 11.63 10.56
CA LEU A 154 3.40 11.08 9.66
C LEU A 154 2.24 12.07 9.51
N GLY A 155 1.90 12.39 8.28
CA GLY A 155 0.98 13.45 7.90
C GLY A 155 1.67 14.68 7.29
N ASP A 156 2.94 14.94 7.62
CA ASP A 156 3.69 16.12 7.18
C ASP A 156 4.58 15.78 5.98
N TRP A 157 3.99 15.64 4.81
CA TRP A 157 4.67 15.19 3.57
C TRP A 157 5.47 16.31 2.89
N VAL A 158 6.28 16.99 3.68
CA VAL A 158 7.20 18.04 3.22
C VAL A 158 8.65 17.58 3.43
N VAL A 159 9.51 17.89 2.47
CA VAL A 159 10.91 17.48 2.50
C VAL A 159 11.63 18.06 3.71
N CYS A 160 12.28 17.21 4.51
CA CYS A 160 13.16 17.65 5.60
C CYS A 160 14.47 18.21 5.02
N LYS A 161 14.58 19.54 4.92
CA LYS A 161 15.75 20.22 4.34
C LYS A 161 17.05 19.98 5.12
N LYS A 162 16.97 19.60 6.39
CA LYS A 162 18.16 19.24 7.19
C LYS A 162 18.78 17.93 6.70
N LYS A 163 17.96 16.98 6.25
CA LYS A 163 18.39 15.67 5.74
C LYS A 163 18.68 15.72 4.24
N LEU A 164 17.85 16.46 3.52
CA LEU A 164 17.88 16.58 2.07
C LEU A 164 18.03 18.06 1.67
N PRO A 165 19.19 18.67 1.83
CA PRO A 165 19.40 20.09 1.53
C PRO A 165 19.16 20.43 0.04
N GLN A 166 19.38 19.48 -0.87
CA GLN A 166 19.10 19.63 -2.30
C GLN A 166 17.70 19.16 -2.70
N GLY A 167 16.87 18.73 -1.73
CA GLY A 167 15.52 18.23 -1.97
C GLY A 167 15.48 16.87 -2.69
N ILE A 168 14.26 16.50 -3.09
CA ILE A 168 14.02 15.31 -3.93
C ILE A 168 14.67 15.50 -5.31
N GLU A 169 14.71 16.72 -5.82
CA GLU A 169 15.34 17.05 -7.10
C GLU A 169 16.82 16.65 -7.14
N GLY A 170 17.56 16.86 -6.03
CA GLY A 170 18.95 16.44 -5.90
C GLY A 170 19.13 14.93 -5.96
N LEU A 171 18.19 14.18 -5.40
CA LEU A 171 18.19 12.71 -5.46
C LEU A 171 17.82 12.19 -6.85
N ILE A 172 16.81 12.78 -7.50
CA ILE A 172 16.46 12.49 -8.89
C ILE A 172 17.67 12.73 -9.81
N ALA A 173 18.37 13.85 -9.62
CA ALA A 173 19.58 14.15 -10.39
C ALA A 173 20.70 13.12 -10.14
N SER A 174 20.83 12.63 -8.91
CA SER A 174 21.80 11.57 -8.56
C SER A 174 21.44 10.23 -9.20
N ALA A 175 20.17 9.85 -9.19
CA ALA A 175 19.67 8.65 -9.88
C ALA A 175 19.94 8.72 -11.39
N LYS A 176 19.63 9.86 -12.03
CA LYS A 176 19.91 10.09 -13.45
C LYS A 176 21.40 9.97 -13.79
N LYS A 177 22.29 10.51 -12.94
CA LYS A 177 23.74 10.36 -13.13
C LYS A 177 24.21 8.90 -13.06
N CYS A 178 23.52 8.08 -12.27
CA CYS A 178 23.80 6.66 -12.16
C CYS A 178 23.09 5.80 -13.21
N GLY A 179 22.25 6.38 -14.07
CA GLY A 179 21.48 5.68 -15.10
C GLY A 179 20.36 4.80 -14.55
N ILE A 180 19.86 5.11 -13.34
CA ILE A 180 18.78 4.38 -12.67
C ILE A 180 17.55 5.26 -12.46
N LYS A 181 16.41 4.62 -12.17
CA LYS A 181 15.16 5.29 -11.81
C LYS A 181 15.14 5.62 -10.32
N PHE A 182 14.30 6.59 -9.94
CA PHE A 182 14.05 6.98 -8.55
C PHE A 182 12.60 6.73 -8.17
N GLY A 183 12.40 6.22 -6.96
CA GLY A 183 11.09 6.02 -6.33
C GLY A 183 11.06 6.57 -4.91
N LEU A 184 9.87 6.75 -4.38
CA LEU A 184 9.63 7.36 -3.08
C LEU A 184 8.57 6.59 -2.29
N TRP A 185 8.82 6.34 -1.00
CA TRP A 185 7.82 5.78 -0.10
C TRP A 185 6.96 6.87 0.53
N ILE A 186 5.66 6.61 0.62
CA ILE A 186 4.68 7.40 1.38
C ILE A 186 3.67 6.50 2.10
N GLU A 187 3.11 6.97 3.21
CA GLU A 187 2.06 6.33 4.00
C GLU A 187 1.00 7.38 4.37
N PRO A 188 0.27 7.94 3.37
CA PRO A 188 -0.52 9.14 3.56
C PRO A 188 -1.81 8.94 4.35
N GLU A 189 -2.20 7.71 4.64
CA GLU A 189 -3.36 7.36 5.48
C GLU A 189 -3.07 7.41 6.98
N MET A 190 -1.80 7.52 7.35
CA MET A 190 -1.36 7.53 8.75
C MET A 190 -0.94 8.93 9.22
N VAL A 191 -1.08 9.15 10.52
CA VAL A 191 -0.67 10.41 11.15
C VAL A 191 -0.09 10.14 12.54
N ASN A 192 0.91 10.92 12.94
CA ASN A 192 1.40 10.94 14.32
C ASN A 192 0.76 12.09 15.11
N SER A 193 0.59 11.91 16.42
CA SER A 193 0.18 13.00 17.32
C SER A 193 1.19 14.16 17.34
N LYS A 194 2.45 13.86 17.03
CA LYS A 194 3.52 14.85 16.88
C LYS A 194 3.75 15.13 15.39
N SER A 195 2.78 15.84 14.77
CA SER A 195 2.82 16.32 13.38
C SER A 195 2.06 17.64 13.27
N GLU A 196 2.38 18.45 12.27
CA GLU A 196 1.66 19.69 11.98
C GLU A 196 0.25 19.39 11.46
N LEU A 197 0.05 18.27 10.77
CA LEU A 197 -1.27 17.83 10.34
C LEU A 197 -2.19 17.59 11.53
N TYR A 198 -1.73 16.85 12.54
CA TYR A 198 -2.52 16.59 13.74
C TYR A 198 -2.80 17.86 14.54
N GLU A 199 -1.85 18.78 14.64
CA GLU A 199 -2.06 20.08 15.30
C GLU A 199 -3.17 20.90 14.63
N LYS A 200 -3.27 20.84 13.29
CA LYS A 200 -4.24 21.59 12.50
C LYS A 200 -5.61 20.90 12.43
N HIS A 201 -5.61 19.57 12.39
CA HIS A 201 -6.78 18.73 12.11
C HIS A 201 -6.88 17.51 13.01
N PRO A 202 -6.96 17.68 14.34
CA PRO A 202 -7.14 16.55 15.26
C PRO A 202 -8.50 15.85 15.04
N ASP A 203 -9.46 16.51 14.39
CA ASP A 203 -10.79 16.02 14.01
C ASP A 203 -10.77 15.08 12.78
N TRP A 204 -9.62 14.89 12.13
CA TRP A 204 -9.49 14.02 10.96
C TRP A 204 -9.14 12.57 11.30
N ILE A 205 -9.03 12.25 12.58
CA ILE A 205 -8.62 10.92 13.04
C ILE A 205 -9.85 10.04 13.25
N ILE A 206 -9.75 8.76 12.87
CA ILE A 206 -10.77 7.77 13.23
C ILE A 206 -10.79 7.62 14.75
N CYS A 207 -11.91 8.02 15.35
CA CYS A 207 -12.13 7.95 16.78
C CYS A 207 -13.58 7.63 17.08
N GLN A 208 -13.83 6.85 18.11
CA GLN A 208 -15.18 6.68 18.66
C GLN A 208 -15.51 7.88 19.56
N ASP A 209 -16.79 8.29 19.58
CA ASP A 209 -17.26 9.35 20.43
C ASP A 209 -16.90 9.10 21.90
N ASN A 210 -16.38 10.12 22.55
CA ASN A 210 -15.94 10.10 23.95
C ASN A 210 -14.83 9.09 24.28
N ARG A 211 -14.01 8.68 23.28
CA ARG A 211 -12.83 7.84 23.47
C ARG A 211 -11.59 8.51 22.91
N THR A 212 -10.43 8.13 23.44
CA THR A 212 -9.13 8.48 22.81
C THR A 212 -8.95 7.72 21.52
N PRO A 213 -8.32 8.31 20.49
CA PRO A 213 -7.99 7.61 19.26
C PRO A 213 -7.21 6.32 19.53
N THR A 214 -7.56 5.27 18.82
CA THR A 214 -6.78 4.03 18.87
C THR A 214 -5.46 4.24 18.13
N THR A 215 -4.36 3.89 18.78
CA THR A 215 -3.02 3.98 18.20
C THR A 215 -2.51 2.60 17.81
N GLY A 216 -1.91 2.51 16.62
CA GLY A 216 -1.19 1.34 16.13
C GLY A 216 0.33 1.49 16.24
N ARG A 217 1.07 0.51 15.74
CA ARG A 217 2.54 0.53 15.56
C ARG A 217 3.30 1.23 16.72
N GLY A 218 3.39 0.56 17.87
CA GLY A 218 4.11 1.09 19.03
C GLY A 218 3.40 2.24 19.75
N GLY A 219 2.10 2.42 19.54
CA GLY A 219 1.29 3.39 20.27
C GLY A 219 1.43 4.84 19.77
N THR A 220 1.96 5.06 18.57
CA THR A 220 2.31 6.41 18.09
C THR A 220 1.63 6.81 16.79
N GLN A 221 1.06 5.86 16.06
CA GLN A 221 0.40 6.12 14.78
C GLN A 221 -1.12 6.04 14.93
N MET A 222 -1.82 6.97 14.30
CA MET A 222 -3.28 7.03 14.20
C MET A 222 -3.67 6.97 12.73
N ILE A 223 -4.92 6.66 12.46
CA ILE A 223 -5.46 6.50 11.10
C ILE A 223 -6.34 7.69 10.80
N LEU A 224 -6.15 8.31 9.63
CA LEU A 224 -7.01 9.35 9.10
C LEU A 224 -8.37 8.78 8.68
N ASP A 225 -9.44 9.52 8.93
CA ASP A 225 -10.79 9.15 8.51
C ASP A 225 -11.00 9.38 7.01
N LEU A 226 -10.68 8.38 6.21
CA LEU A 226 -10.87 8.43 4.75
C LEU A 226 -12.34 8.39 4.31
N SER A 227 -13.31 8.30 5.22
CA SER A 227 -14.72 8.56 4.90
C SER A 227 -15.03 10.06 4.79
N ASN A 228 -14.18 10.93 5.36
CA ASN A 228 -14.28 12.37 5.28
C ASN A 228 -13.72 12.89 3.93
N PRO A 229 -14.55 13.57 3.11
CA PRO A 229 -14.09 14.11 1.82
C PRO A 229 -12.88 15.04 1.91
N LYS A 230 -12.76 15.84 2.98
CA LYS A 230 -11.60 16.72 3.19
C LYS A 230 -10.29 15.94 3.39
N VAL A 231 -10.39 14.79 4.05
CA VAL A 231 -9.24 13.87 4.22
C VAL A 231 -8.89 13.20 2.90
N GLN A 232 -9.90 12.81 2.11
CA GLN A 232 -9.66 12.28 0.75
C GLN A 232 -8.94 13.31 -0.12
N ASP A 233 -9.41 14.58 -0.11
CA ASP A 233 -8.78 15.66 -0.86
C ASP A 233 -7.34 15.90 -0.40
N PHE A 234 -7.08 15.84 0.90
CA PHE A 234 -5.73 15.96 1.45
C PHE A 234 -4.82 14.83 0.97
N VAL A 235 -5.25 13.58 1.12
CA VAL A 235 -4.46 12.41 0.69
C VAL A 235 -4.21 12.41 -0.82
N PHE A 236 -5.24 12.74 -1.60
CA PHE A 236 -5.08 12.94 -3.05
C PHE A 236 -4.05 14.04 -3.34
N GLY A 237 -4.16 15.18 -2.65
CA GLY A 237 -3.25 16.32 -2.82
C GLY A 237 -1.79 15.97 -2.49
N VAL A 238 -1.53 15.09 -1.53
CA VAL A 238 -0.15 14.60 -1.24
C VAL A 238 0.43 13.89 -2.46
N VAL A 239 -0.31 12.94 -3.04
CA VAL A 239 0.14 12.18 -4.22
C VAL A 239 0.25 13.09 -5.44
N ASP A 240 -0.77 13.90 -5.70
CA ASP A 240 -0.83 14.82 -6.84
C ASP A 240 0.32 15.82 -6.82
N ASN A 241 0.62 16.42 -5.66
CA ASN A 241 1.75 17.32 -5.51
C ASN A 241 3.10 16.66 -5.79
N LEU A 242 3.30 15.44 -5.29
CA LEU A 242 4.53 14.70 -5.55
C LEU A 242 4.69 14.38 -7.04
N MET A 243 3.66 13.85 -7.68
CA MET A 243 3.72 13.46 -9.08
C MET A 243 3.78 14.65 -10.03
N THR A 244 3.16 15.78 -9.67
CA THR A 244 3.17 17.01 -10.48
C THR A 244 4.51 17.74 -10.37
N ASN A 245 5.04 17.88 -9.15
CA ASN A 245 6.30 18.58 -8.91
C ASN A 245 7.54 17.76 -9.29
N TYR A 246 7.43 16.42 -9.23
CA TYR A 246 8.54 15.49 -9.51
C TYR A 246 8.10 14.41 -10.51
N PRO A 247 7.82 14.78 -11.78
CA PRO A 247 7.30 13.84 -12.79
C PRO A 247 8.30 12.72 -13.15
N GLU A 248 9.53 12.82 -12.70
CA GLU A 248 10.56 11.80 -12.85
C GLU A 248 10.52 10.71 -11.77
N ILE A 249 9.66 10.82 -10.75
CA ILE A 249 9.41 9.72 -9.82
C ILE A 249 8.78 8.57 -10.60
N ALA A 250 9.49 7.45 -10.68
CA ALA A 250 9.07 6.27 -11.43
C ALA A 250 8.25 5.27 -10.60
N TYR A 251 8.24 5.43 -9.28
CA TYR A 251 7.62 4.50 -8.34
C TYR A 251 7.22 5.21 -7.04
N ILE A 252 6.01 4.92 -6.53
CA ILE A 252 5.52 5.26 -5.19
C ILE A 252 5.02 3.99 -4.51
#